data_7559cd0da6bc651d6dea28902d121ccd
#
_entry.id   7559cd0da6bc651d6dea28902d121ccd
#
_cell.length_a   1.000
_cell.length_b   1.000
_cell.length_c   1.000
_cell.angle_alpha   90.00
_cell.angle_beta   90.00
_cell.angle_gamma   90.00
#
_symmetry.space_group_name_H-M   'P 1'
#
loop_
_entity.id
_entity.type
_entity.pdbx_description
1 polymer ?
#
loop_
_entity_poly.entity_id
_entity_poly.type
_entity_poly.pdbx_seq_one_letter_code
_entity_poly.pdbx_strand_id
1 'polypeptide(L)'
;MITNSIIYFFLIFIVFSVCKKFNFFLDIKDHKHKKFASNQTNYFIGGFFIALILTYNFVEQKDYSYGLFFMSIFIIGLLADFKLFNNPKLRLIFQILLLILFVYVLDIKIPSTRIEIVDILFENNLINYLFTIFCLAILINGSNFVDGINTLLINYYIIVLGLIIFFLKDVNIDYYLINNLFSLLLIILIFNVFGQVILGDSGAYILSLFIGLTLIDLSNINNLISPYFIILLVWYPCFELLFSMIRRFASNIYSYEPDTMHLHQMILKMINDNLKFKSNNLNHFLAGSIINLYNLFILIIALNYINKTNIMLMLIFTNIIVYIIIYVVLHQKLKPNQS
;
A
#
# COMPACT_ATOMS: atom_id res chain seq x y z
N MET A 1 8.49 1.56 -22.51
CA MET A 1 8.21 2.41 -21.33
C MET A 1 7.64 3.78 -21.70
N ILE A 2 8.35 4.65 -22.44
CA ILE A 2 7.88 6.01 -22.79
C ILE A 2 6.56 6.00 -23.58
N THR A 3 6.43 5.15 -24.59
CA THR A 3 5.20 5.02 -25.41
C THR A 3 4.00 4.64 -24.55
N ASN A 4 4.14 3.68 -23.63
CA ASN A 4 3.07 3.25 -22.75
C ASN A 4 2.67 4.37 -21.77
N SER A 5 3.64 5.12 -21.23
CA SER A 5 3.35 6.27 -20.35
C SER A 5 2.53 7.35 -21.05
N ILE A 6 2.81 7.63 -22.33
CA ILE A 6 2.03 8.60 -23.13
C ILE A 6 0.59 8.10 -23.31
N ILE A 7 0.42 6.83 -23.64
CA ILE A 7 -0.91 6.22 -23.81
C ILE A 7 -1.68 6.28 -22.48
N TYR A 8 -1.05 5.92 -21.35
CA TYR A 8 -1.70 5.96 -20.03
C TYR A 8 -2.10 7.38 -19.66
N PHE A 9 -1.26 8.39 -19.95
CA PHE A 9 -1.60 9.79 -19.70
C PHE A 9 -2.88 10.20 -20.42
N PHE A 10 -2.96 9.95 -21.71
CA PHE A 10 -4.16 10.32 -22.49
C PHE A 10 -5.39 9.54 -22.05
N LEU A 11 -5.27 8.24 -21.78
CA LEU A 11 -6.39 7.42 -21.31
C LEU A 11 -6.92 7.93 -19.95
N ILE A 12 -6.03 8.17 -18.98
CA ILE A 12 -6.43 8.70 -17.67
C ILE A 12 -7.05 10.08 -17.83
N PHE A 13 -6.48 10.95 -18.65
CA PHE A 13 -7.01 12.29 -18.89
C PHE A 13 -8.42 12.27 -19.50
N ILE A 14 -8.65 11.40 -20.50
CA ILE A 14 -9.96 11.22 -21.13
C ILE A 14 -10.99 10.69 -20.12
N VAL A 15 -10.66 9.61 -19.41
CA VAL A 15 -11.57 9.00 -18.43
C VAL A 15 -11.84 10.00 -17.28
N PHE A 16 -10.81 10.68 -16.77
CA PHE A 16 -10.99 11.72 -15.76
C PHE A 16 -11.94 12.83 -16.24
N SER A 17 -11.76 13.31 -17.47
CA SER A 17 -12.62 14.36 -18.06
C SER A 17 -14.08 13.91 -18.19
N VAL A 18 -14.31 12.66 -18.58
CA VAL A 18 -15.65 12.05 -18.64
C VAL A 18 -16.24 11.92 -17.24
N CYS A 19 -15.48 11.36 -16.28
CA CYS A 19 -15.92 11.21 -14.91
C CYS A 19 -16.26 12.56 -14.26
N LYS A 20 -15.46 13.60 -14.54
CA LYS A 20 -15.73 14.97 -14.09
C LYS A 20 -17.00 15.55 -14.67
N LYS A 21 -17.27 15.31 -15.97
CA LYS A 21 -18.47 15.80 -16.66
C LYS A 21 -19.77 15.16 -16.12
N PHE A 22 -19.71 13.87 -15.80
CA PHE A 22 -20.90 13.10 -15.40
C PHE A 22 -20.94 12.81 -13.89
N ASN A 23 -19.96 13.28 -13.10
CA ASN A 23 -19.83 13.01 -11.65
C ASN A 23 -19.76 11.50 -11.31
N PHE A 24 -19.18 10.67 -12.18
CA PHE A 24 -18.95 9.27 -11.91
C PHE A 24 -17.66 9.07 -11.11
N PHE A 25 -17.60 8.01 -10.28
CA PHE A 25 -16.43 7.66 -9.46
C PHE A 25 -15.97 8.79 -8.51
N LEU A 26 -16.91 9.64 -8.08
CA LEU A 26 -16.65 10.75 -7.19
C LEU A 26 -16.48 10.25 -5.74
N ASP A 27 -15.38 10.62 -5.11
CA ASP A 27 -15.18 10.40 -3.67
C ASP A 27 -16.05 11.37 -2.86
N ILE A 28 -17.18 10.87 -2.36
CA ILE A 28 -18.09 11.62 -1.51
C ILE A 28 -17.61 11.52 -0.06
N LYS A 29 -16.90 12.56 0.39
CA LYS A 29 -16.30 12.63 1.72
C LYS A 29 -17.37 12.76 2.81
N ASP A 30 -17.31 11.89 3.81
CA ASP A 30 -18.12 12.00 5.00
C ASP A 30 -17.68 13.18 5.88
N HIS A 31 -18.62 13.79 6.61
CA HIS A 31 -18.36 14.96 7.46
C HIS A 31 -17.22 14.73 8.49
N LYS A 32 -16.98 13.50 8.92
CA LYS A 32 -15.93 13.13 9.88
C LYS A 32 -14.52 13.16 9.29
N HIS A 33 -14.36 12.88 7.98
CA HIS A 33 -13.06 12.88 7.26
C HIS A 33 -12.72 14.22 6.62
N LYS A 34 -13.62 15.23 6.68
CA LYS A 34 -13.39 16.55 6.06
C LYS A 34 -12.17 17.31 6.59
N LYS A 35 -11.72 17.03 7.83
CA LYS A 35 -10.57 17.75 8.42
C LYS A 35 -9.23 17.51 7.70
N PHE A 36 -9.07 16.34 7.05
CA PHE A 36 -7.84 15.95 6.34
C PHE A 36 -8.04 15.91 4.82
N ALA A 37 -9.25 16.12 4.35
CA ALA A 37 -9.56 16.05 2.94
C ALA A 37 -9.11 17.31 2.20
N SER A 38 -8.52 17.13 0.99
CA SER A 38 -8.32 18.25 0.07
C SER A 38 -9.67 18.92 -0.23
N ASN A 39 -9.70 20.25 -0.43
CA ASN A 39 -10.92 20.97 -0.79
C ASN A 39 -11.43 20.67 -2.21
N GLN A 40 -10.77 19.72 -2.90
CA GLN A 40 -11.08 19.34 -4.29
C GLN A 40 -11.89 18.07 -4.33
N THR A 41 -12.68 17.93 -5.38
CA THR A 41 -13.39 16.70 -5.72
C THR A 41 -12.39 15.69 -6.28
N ASN A 42 -12.18 14.57 -5.59
CA ASN A 42 -11.30 13.50 -6.02
C ASN A 42 -12.11 12.41 -6.71
N TYR A 43 -11.49 11.69 -7.64
CA TYR A 43 -12.11 10.59 -8.37
C TYR A 43 -11.29 9.30 -8.14
N PHE A 44 -11.94 8.21 -7.68
CA PHE A 44 -11.28 6.93 -7.38
C PHE A 44 -11.16 6.05 -8.64
N ILE A 45 -10.59 6.61 -9.70
CA ILE A 45 -10.37 5.90 -10.97
C ILE A 45 -8.99 5.25 -11.07
N GLY A 46 -8.07 5.53 -10.13
CA GLY A 46 -6.73 4.95 -10.14
C GLY A 46 -6.74 3.43 -10.04
N GLY A 47 -7.59 2.88 -9.16
CA GLY A 47 -7.76 1.44 -9.01
C GLY A 47 -8.29 0.76 -10.27
N PHE A 48 -9.18 1.43 -11.02
CA PHE A 48 -9.70 0.91 -12.28
C PHE A 48 -8.60 0.67 -13.34
N PHE A 49 -7.66 1.62 -13.48
CA PHE A 49 -6.55 1.45 -14.41
C PHE A 49 -5.57 0.36 -14.00
N ILE A 50 -5.32 0.20 -12.69
CA ILE A 50 -4.50 -0.90 -12.18
C ILE A 50 -5.18 -2.24 -12.48
N ALA A 51 -6.49 -2.37 -12.19
CA ALA A 51 -7.24 -3.58 -12.47
C ALA A 51 -7.24 -3.92 -13.97
N LEU A 52 -7.37 -2.93 -14.85
CA LEU A 52 -7.36 -3.12 -16.29
C LEU A 52 -6.01 -3.67 -16.79
N ILE A 53 -4.88 -3.12 -16.31
CA ILE A 53 -3.55 -3.59 -16.72
C ILE A 53 -3.29 -5.00 -16.20
N LEU A 54 -3.60 -5.28 -14.94
CA LEU A 54 -3.38 -6.61 -14.35
C LEU A 54 -4.23 -7.66 -15.04
N THR A 55 -5.53 -7.40 -15.23
CA THR A 55 -6.42 -8.37 -15.89
C THR A 55 -6.04 -8.60 -17.35
N TYR A 56 -5.70 -7.54 -18.10
CA TYR A 56 -5.21 -7.69 -19.48
C TYR A 56 -3.98 -8.58 -19.53
N ASN A 57 -2.98 -8.37 -18.64
CA ASN A 57 -1.77 -9.16 -18.62
C ASN A 57 -2.05 -10.65 -18.29
N PHE A 58 -2.87 -10.92 -17.25
CA PHE A 58 -3.20 -12.31 -16.91
C PHE A 58 -4.03 -13.02 -17.97
N VAL A 59 -4.89 -12.31 -18.70
CA VAL A 59 -5.61 -12.89 -19.85
C VAL A 59 -4.65 -13.20 -21.00
N GLU A 60 -3.69 -12.31 -21.29
CA GLU A 60 -2.67 -12.52 -22.33
C GLU A 60 -1.77 -13.72 -22.01
N GLN A 61 -1.37 -13.87 -20.73
CA GLN A 61 -0.58 -15.01 -20.25
C GLN A 61 -1.39 -16.30 -20.05
N LYS A 62 -2.72 -16.24 -20.20
CA LYS A 62 -3.69 -17.34 -19.94
C LYS A 62 -3.75 -17.77 -18.47
N ASP A 63 -3.32 -16.91 -17.54
CA ASP A 63 -3.38 -17.13 -16.10
C ASP A 63 -4.70 -16.63 -15.53
N TYR A 64 -5.80 -17.19 -16.02
CA TYR A 64 -7.16 -16.76 -15.70
C TYR A 64 -7.47 -16.80 -14.20
N SER A 65 -6.88 -17.75 -13.47
CA SER A 65 -7.07 -17.87 -12.02
C SER A 65 -6.57 -16.63 -11.29
N TYR A 66 -5.36 -16.15 -11.60
CA TYR A 66 -4.84 -14.89 -11.05
C TYR A 66 -5.75 -13.72 -11.41
N GLY A 67 -6.15 -13.61 -12.67
CA GLY A 67 -7.06 -12.56 -13.15
C GLY A 67 -8.37 -12.51 -12.37
N LEU A 68 -9.00 -13.66 -12.12
CA LEU A 68 -10.24 -13.76 -11.35
C LEU A 68 -10.07 -13.30 -9.90
N PHE A 69 -8.99 -13.71 -9.23
CA PHE A 69 -8.74 -13.30 -7.84
C PHE A 69 -8.43 -11.80 -7.73
N PHE A 70 -7.63 -11.25 -8.65
CA PHE A 70 -7.35 -9.82 -8.69
C PHE A 70 -8.62 -8.99 -8.95
N MET A 71 -9.48 -9.44 -9.86
CA MET A 71 -10.77 -8.79 -10.08
C MET A 71 -11.69 -8.89 -8.87
N SER A 72 -11.68 -10.01 -8.15
CA SER A 72 -12.51 -10.19 -6.96
C SER A 72 -12.10 -9.24 -5.83
N ILE A 73 -10.80 -9.08 -5.55
CA ILE A 73 -10.31 -8.14 -4.53
C ILE A 73 -10.59 -6.68 -4.96
N PHE A 74 -10.43 -6.36 -6.26
CA PHE A 74 -10.79 -5.06 -6.82
C PHE A 74 -12.27 -4.74 -6.61
N ILE A 75 -13.18 -5.69 -6.88
CA ILE A 75 -14.63 -5.52 -6.70
C ILE A 75 -14.97 -5.26 -5.23
N ILE A 76 -14.36 -5.98 -4.27
CA ILE A 76 -14.57 -5.73 -2.84
C ILE A 76 -14.22 -4.27 -2.49
N GLY A 77 -13.07 -3.77 -2.99
CA GLY A 77 -12.66 -2.39 -2.79
C GLY A 77 -13.59 -1.39 -3.49
N LEU A 78 -14.01 -1.70 -4.71
CA LEU A 78 -14.91 -0.85 -5.49
C LEU A 78 -16.28 -0.69 -4.84
N LEU A 79 -16.82 -1.76 -4.27
CA LEU A 79 -18.07 -1.71 -3.49
C LEU A 79 -17.91 -0.83 -2.23
N ALA A 80 -16.71 -0.80 -1.65
CA ALA A 80 -16.42 0.10 -0.53
C ALA A 80 -16.30 1.56 -0.99
N ASP A 81 -15.64 1.83 -2.12
CA ASP A 81 -15.52 3.16 -2.72
C ASP A 81 -16.89 3.77 -3.05
N PHE A 82 -17.81 2.96 -3.57
CA PHE A 82 -19.21 3.35 -3.81
C PHE A 82 -20.08 3.40 -2.55
N LYS A 83 -19.51 3.13 -1.37
CA LYS A 83 -20.24 3.06 -0.09
C LYS A 83 -21.38 2.03 -0.07
N LEU A 84 -21.35 1.05 -0.96
CA LEU A 84 -22.27 -0.08 -0.96
C LEU A 84 -21.89 -1.12 0.10
N PHE A 85 -20.64 -1.13 0.49
CA PHE A 85 -20.09 -2.07 1.47
C PHE A 85 -19.41 -1.33 2.64
N ASN A 86 -20.25 -0.70 3.47
CA ASN A 86 -19.81 0.23 4.52
C ASN A 86 -19.26 -0.44 5.78
N ASN A 87 -19.56 -1.73 6.02
CA ASN A 87 -19.14 -2.41 7.25
C ASN A 87 -17.68 -2.88 7.14
N PRO A 88 -16.71 -2.29 7.89
CA PRO A 88 -15.31 -2.66 7.80
C PRO A 88 -15.04 -4.13 8.19
N LYS A 89 -15.82 -4.67 9.15
CA LYS A 89 -15.67 -6.07 9.60
C LYS A 89 -16.07 -7.05 8.50
N LEU A 90 -17.17 -6.77 7.81
CA LEU A 90 -17.61 -7.60 6.68
C LEU A 90 -16.60 -7.53 5.54
N ARG A 91 -16.07 -6.35 5.21
CA ARG A 91 -15.00 -6.20 4.21
C ARG A 91 -13.80 -7.08 4.53
N LEU A 92 -13.32 -7.03 5.77
CA LEU A 92 -12.19 -7.84 6.22
C LEU A 92 -12.51 -9.36 6.14
N ILE A 93 -13.72 -9.79 6.52
CA ILE A 93 -14.12 -11.19 6.41
C ILE A 93 -14.10 -11.66 4.95
N PHE A 94 -14.68 -10.89 4.03
CA PHE A 94 -14.68 -11.23 2.60
C PHE A 94 -13.27 -11.23 1.99
N GLN A 95 -12.41 -10.29 2.40
CA GLN A 95 -11.00 -10.30 2.01
C GLN A 95 -10.27 -11.57 2.50
N ILE A 96 -10.46 -11.95 3.77
CA ILE A 96 -9.84 -13.16 4.33
C ILE A 96 -10.36 -14.41 3.61
N LEU A 97 -11.67 -14.54 3.38
CA LEU A 97 -12.24 -15.68 2.65
C LEU A 97 -11.67 -15.78 1.23
N LEU A 98 -11.55 -14.64 0.54
CA LEU A 98 -10.93 -14.58 -0.78
C LEU A 98 -9.46 -15.00 -0.73
N LEU A 99 -8.69 -14.49 0.24
CA LEU A 99 -7.28 -14.85 0.41
C LEU A 99 -7.08 -16.33 0.75
N ILE A 100 -7.98 -16.93 1.54
CA ILE A 100 -7.95 -18.38 1.81
C ILE A 100 -8.07 -19.16 0.50
N LEU A 101 -9.08 -18.84 -0.32
CA LEU A 101 -9.27 -19.49 -1.61
C LEU A 101 -8.08 -19.27 -2.54
N PHE A 102 -7.56 -18.04 -2.60
CA PHE A 102 -6.45 -17.63 -3.44
C PHE A 102 -5.17 -18.39 -3.10
N VAL A 103 -4.77 -18.34 -1.82
CA VAL A 103 -3.53 -18.96 -1.33
C VAL A 103 -3.59 -20.49 -1.47
N TYR A 104 -4.77 -21.10 -1.20
CA TYR A 104 -4.94 -22.54 -1.32
C TYR A 104 -4.96 -23.02 -2.76
N VAL A 105 -5.72 -22.36 -3.65
CA VAL A 105 -5.87 -22.77 -5.06
C VAL A 105 -4.56 -22.62 -5.85
N LEU A 106 -3.81 -21.56 -5.57
CA LEU A 106 -2.55 -21.25 -6.27
C LEU A 106 -1.30 -21.75 -5.55
N ASP A 107 -1.47 -22.50 -4.44
CA ASP A 107 -0.37 -23.04 -3.61
C ASP A 107 0.69 -21.97 -3.22
N ILE A 108 0.24 -20.77 -2.84
CA ILE A 108 1.13 -19.66 -2.52
C ILE A 108 1.70 -19.83 -1.11
N LYS A 109 3.01 -19.93 -1.01
CA LYS A 109 3.73 -20.14 0.24
C LYS A 109 4.86 -19.15 0.41
N ILE A 110 5.05 -18.71 1.64
CA ILE A 110 6.25 -17.99 2.04
C ILE A 110 7.38 -19.01 2.20
N PRO A 111 8.56 -18.79 1.59
CA PRO A 111 9.68 -19.70 1.73
C PRO A 111 10.28 -19.62 3.13
N SER A 112 11.55 -19.87 3.31
CA SER A 112 12.24 -19.81 4.59
C SER A 112 12.22 -18.40 5.21
N THR A 113 11.94 -18.33 6.51
CA THR A 113 12.08 -17.13 7.34
C THR A 113 13.49 -16.95 7.90
N ARG A 114 14.36 -17.95 7.70
CA ARG A 114 15.70 -18.06 8.32
C ARG A 114 15.64 -18.10 9.86
N ILE A 115 14.49 -18.48 10.43
CA ILE A 115 14.31 -18.80 11.85
C ILE A 115 13.92 -20.28 11.90
N GLU A 116 14.83 -21.13 12.36
CA GLU A 116 14.72 -22.60 12.33
C GLU A 116 13.38 -23.11 12.89
N ILE A 117 12.96 -22.60 14.04
CA ILE A 117 11.68 -23.00 14.69
C ILE A 117 10.48 -22.66 13.78
N VAL A 118 10.49 -21.52 13.12
CA VAL A 118 9.39 -21.10 12.23
C VAL A 118 9.41 -21.91 10.94
N ASP A 119 10.59 -22.16 10.40
CA ASP A 119 10.76 -22.91 9.16
C ASP A 119 10.33 -24.37 9.35
N ILE A 120 10.59 -25.00 10.51
CA ILE A 120 10.05 -26.34 10.87
C ILE A 120 8.50 -26.30 10.91
N LEU A 121 7.88 -25.25 11.47
CA LEU A 121 6.43 -25.11 11.45
C LEU A 121 5.88 -24.95 10.04
N PHE A 122 6.62 -24.34 9.12
CA PHE A 122 6.22 -24.13 7.74
C PHE A 122 6.32 -25.38 6.86
N GLU A 123 6.92 -26.47 7.33
CA GLU A 123 6.81 -27.80 6.70
C GLU A 123 5.34 -28.26 6.66
N ASN A 124 4.53 -27.81 7.64
CA ASN A 124 3.08 -27.96 7.57
C ASN A 124 2.46 -26.91 6.64
N ASN A 125 1.97 -27.36 5.49
CA ASN A 125 1.36 -26.48 4.48
C ASN A 125 0.24 -25.61 5.05
N LEU A 126 -0.59 -26.12 5.96
CA LEU A 126 -1.70 -25.36 6.53
C LEU A 126 -1.17 -24.15 7.34
N ILE A 127 -0.11 -24.35 8.13
CA ILE A 127 0.49 -23.28 8.92
C ILE A 127 1.11 -22.22 8.00
N ASN A 128 1.79 -22.65 6.94
CA ASN A 128 2.37 -21.71 5.95
C ASN A 128 1.28 -20.92 5.23
N TYR A 129 0.17 -21.57 4.80
CA TYR A 129 -0.94 -20.87 4.17
C TYR A 129 -1.59 -19.84 5.12
N LEU A 130 -1.82 -20.19 6.38
CA LEU A 130 -2.39 -19.26 7.36
C LEU A 130 -1.47 -18.05 7.58
N PHE A 131 -0.15 -18.27 7.65
CA PHE A 131 0.82 -17.19 7.78
C PHE A 131 0.88 -16.32 6.52
N THR A 132 0.84 -16.91 5.33
CA THR A 132 0.78 -16.19 4.05
C THR A 132 -0.46 -15.32 3.96
N ILE A 133 -1.64 -15.86 4.32
CA ILE A 133 -2.91 -15.12 4.36
C ILE A 133 -2.80 -13.95 5.34
N PHE A 134 -2.24 -14.18 6.53
CA PHE A 134 -2.03 -13.14 7.54
C PHE A 134 -1.14 -12.00 7.01
N CYS A 135 -0.02 -12.31 6.37
CA CYS A 135 0.89 -11.31 5.80
C CYS A 135 0.21 -10.50 4.68
N LEU A 136 -0.49 -11.16 3.76
CA LEU A 136 -1.22 -10.49 2.68
C LEU A 136 -2.37 -9.62 3.22
N ALA A 137 -3.12 -10.11 4.22
CA ALA A 137 -4.20 -9.34 4.85
C ALA A 137 -3.67 -8.08 5.55
N ILE A 138 -2.53 -8.17 6.26
CA ILE A 138 -1.87 -7.01 6.87
C ILE A 138 -1.44 -6.02 5.80
N LEU A 139 -0.83 -6.48 4.71
CA LEU A 139 -0.34 -5.61 3.65
C LEU A 139 -1.50 -4.88 2.95
N ILE A 140 -2.59 -5.60 2.60
CA ILE A 140 -3.76 -5.03 1.93
C ILE A 140 -4.41 -3.95 2.81
N ASN A 141 -4.68 -4.28 4.07
CA ASN A 141 -5.34 -3.34 4.97
C ASN A 141 -4.40 -2.20 5.40
N GLY A 142 -3.11 -2.48 5.62
CA GLY A 142 -2.11 -1.46 5.92
C GLY A 142 -1.94 -0.45 4.79
N SER A 143 -1.93 -0.91 3.55
CA SER A 143 -1.90 -0.06 2.36
C SER A 143 -3.11 0.86 2.28
N ASN A 144 -4.30 0.32 2.56
CA ASN A 144 -5.52 1.13 2.59
C ASN A 144 -5.48 2.21 3.69
N PHE A 145 -4.91 1.90 4.85
CA PHE A 145 -4.69 2.90 5.91
C PHE A 145 -3.76 4.03 5.47
N VAL A 146 -2.70 3.70 4.74
CA VAL A 146 -1.70 4.66 4.28
C VAL A 146 -2.21 5.53 3.13
N ASP A 147 -3.19 5.06 2.34
CA ASP A 147 -3.82 5.83 1.24
C ASP A 147 -4.66 7.04 1.73
N GLY A 148 -4.69 7.30 3.03
CA GLY A 148 -5.40 8.46 3.62
C GLY A 148 -4.80 9.83 3.28
N ILE A 149 -3.58 9.90 2.74
CA ILE A 149 -2.90 11.12 2.28
C ILE A 149 -2.52 10.97 0.81
N ASN A 150 -2.90 11.96 -0.01
CA ASN A 150 -2.51 11.97 -1.42
C ASN A 150 -1.00 11.77 -1.57
N THR A 151 -0.58 11.04 -2.58
CA THR A 151 0.79 10.73 -2.97
C THR A 151 1.55 9.74 -2.08
N LEU A 152 1.15 9.52 -0.84
CA LEU A 152 1.90 8.69 0.09
C LEU A 152 2.03 7.24 -0.39
N LEU A 153 0.90 6.55 -0.59
CA LEU A 153 0.91 5.13 -0.99
C LEU A 153 1.44 4.93 -2.41
N ILE A 154 0.98 5.77 -3.35
CA ILE A 154 1.40 5.68 -4.76
C ILE A 154 2.91 5.82 -4.87
N ASN A 155 3.48 6.86 -4.23
CA ASN A 155 4.91 7.12 -4.28
C ASN A 155 5.71 6.03 -3.54
N TYR A 156 5.17 5.50 -2.44
CA TYR A 156 5.76 4.37 -1.73
C TYR A 156 5.94 3.16 -2.66
N TYR A 157 4.90 2.77 -3.37
CA TYR A 157 4.97 1.63 -4.29
C TYR A 157 5.75 1.91 -5.58
N ILE A 158 5.80 3.17 -6.05
CA ILE A 158 6.76 3.56 -7.09
C ILE A 158 8.19 3.31 -6.63
N ILE A 159 8.53 3.63 -5.39
CA ILE A 159 9.86 3.35 -4.82
C ILE A 159 10.11 1.85 -4.80
N VAL A 160 9.19 1.04 -4.28
CA VAL A 160 9.34 -0.42 -4.21
C VAL A 160 9.54 -1.04 -5.60
N LEU A 161 8.66 -0.72 -6.56
CA LEU A 161 8.77 -1.23 -7.92
C LEU A 161 10.05 -0.72 -8.61
N GLY A 162 10.42 0.53 -8.38
CA GLY A 162 11.67 1.09 -8.90
C GLY A 162 12.90 0.36 -8.38
N LEU A 163 12.94 0.00 -7.10
CA LEU A 163 14.03 -0.79 -6.53
C LEU A 163 14.10 -2.19 -7.15
N ILE A 164 12.95 -2.83 -7.38
CA ILE A 164 12.88 -4.13 -8.05
C ILE A 164 13.42 -4.00 -9.49
N ILE A 165 12.96 -3.02 -10.25
CA ILE A 165 13.34 -2.83 -11.66
C ILE A 165 14.83 -2.52 -11.82
N PHE A 166 15.39 -1.64 -10.97
CA PHE A 166 16.75 -1.12 -11.19
C PHE A 166 17.83 -1.94 -10.50
N PHE A 167 17.53 -2.59 -9.37
CA PHE A 167 18.54 -3.28 -8.55
C PHE A 167 18.40 -4.79 -8.49
N LEU A 168 17.27 -5.36 -8.92
CA LEU A 168 17.01 -6.80 -8.85
C LEU A 168 16.80 -7.42 -10.25
N LYS A 169 17.44 -6.87 -11.27
CA LYS A 169 17.26 -7.26 -12.69
C LYS A 169 17.60 -8.71 -13.01
N ASP A 170 18.45 -9.34 -12.21
CA ASP A 170 18.94 -10.71 -12.46
C ASP A 170 17.98 -11.79 -11.95
N VAL A 171 16.85 -11.37 -11.36
CA VAL A 171 15.82 -12.30 -10.86
C VAL A 171 14.80 -12.55 -11.97
N ASN A 172 14.41 -13.79 -12.18
CA ASN A 172 13.45 -14.18 -13.24
C ASN A 172 12.00 -13.92 -12.82
N ILE A 173 11.60 -12.66 -12.81
CA ILE A 173 10.23 -12.21 -12.54
C ILE A 173 9.63 -11.50 -13.78
N ASP A 174 8.31 -11.32 -13.82
CA ASP A 174 7.65 -10.61 -14.94
C ASP A 174 7.95 -9.10 -14.93
N TYR A 175 9.14 -8.74 -15.43
CA TYR A 175 9.54 -7.33 -15.57
C TYR A 175 8.65 -6.53 -16.52
N TYR A 176 7.97 -7.17 -17.47
CA TYR A 176 7.08 -6.47 -18.40
C TYR A 176 5.89 -5.88 -17.64
N LEU A 177 5.24 -6.70 -16.81
CA LEU A 177 4.11 -6.28 -16.01
C LEU A 177 4.51 -5.24 -14.96
N ILE A 178 5.64 -5.47 -14.26
CA ILE A 178 6.18 -4.54 -13.27
C ILE A 178 6.49 -3.17 -13.89
N ASN A 179 7.13 -3.12 -15.06
CA ASN A 179 7.43 -1.88 -15.77
C ASN A 179 6.16 -1.14 -16.23
N ASN A 180 5.14 -1.86 -16.66
CA ASN A 180 3.85 -1.27 -17.06
C ASN A 180 3.15 -0.65 -15.85
N LEU A 181 3.09 -1.34 -14.72
CA LEU A 181 2.52 -0.80 -13.49
C LEU A 181 3.32 0.38 -12.95
N PHE A 182 4.64 0.30 -12.95
CA PHE A 182 5.50 1.42 -12.56
C PHE A 182 5.21 2.67 -13.40
N SER A 183 5.12 2.49 -14.72
CA SER A 183 4.80 3.59 -15.65
C SER A 183 3.40 4.15 -15.43
N LEU A 184 2.41 3.28 -15.17
CA LEU A 184 1.05 3.70 -14.82
C LEU A 184 1.01 4.50 -13.53
N LEU A 185 1.68 4.01 -12.46
CA LEU A 185 1.70 4.68 -11.17
C LEU A 185 2.35 6.06 -11.25
N LEU A 186 3.41 6.24 -12.07
CA LEU A 186 4.01 7.55 -12.32
C LEU A 186 3.00 8.53 -12.92
N ILE A 187 2.14 8.08 -13.84
CA ILE A 187 1.11 8.94 -14.43
C ILE A 187 -0.01 9.21 -13.42
N ILE A 188 -0.47 8.20 -12.69
CA ILE A 188 -1.48 8.39 -11.63
C ILE A 188 -0.95 9.39 -10.58
N LEU A 189 0.34 9.31 -10.21
CA LEU A 189 0.97 10.23 -9.26
C LEU A 189 0.83 11.70 -9.70
N ILE A 190 1.02 12.01 -10.99
CA ILE A 190 0.86 13.36 -11.53
C ILE A 190 -0.56 13.89 -11.21
N PHE A 191 -1.60 13.14 -11.54
CA PHE A 191 -2.99 13.54 -11.24
C PHE A 191 -3.28 13.57 -9.74
N ASN A 192 -2.66 12.68 -8.96
CA ASN A 192 -2.86 12.58 -7.52
C ASN A 192 -2.24 13.77 -6.76
N VAL A 193 -1.07 14.27 -7.19
CA VAL A 193 -0.47 15.50 -6.65
C VAL A 193 -1.45 16.69 -6.74
N PHE A 194 -2.21 16.77 -7.82
CA PHE A 194 -3.23 17.81 -7.99
C PHE A 194 -4.56 17.47 -7.31
N GLY A 195 -4.66 16.33 -6.61
CA GLY A 195 -5.88 15.87 -5.94
C GLY A 195 -7.03 15.56 -6.92
N GLN A 196 -6.71 15.17 -8.15
CA GLN A 196 -7.70 14.86 -9.18
C GLN A 196 -8.08 13.38 -9.22
N VAL A 197 -7.08 12.51 -9.16
CA VAL A 197 -7.23 11.06 -9.18
C VAL A 197 -6.65 10.45 -7.91
N ILE A 198 -7.39 9.58 -7.27
CA ILE A 198 -6.93 8.77 -6.13
C ILE A 198 -7.05 7.28 -6.45
N LEU A 199 -6.38 6.43 -5.68
CA LEU A 199 -6.48 4.99 -5.81
C LEU A 199 -7.85 4.47 -5.38
N GLY A 200 -8.34 4.95 -4.25
CA GLY A 200 -9.49 4.40 -3.54
C GLY A 200 -9.18 3.05 -2.85
N ASP A 201 -10.14 2.53 -2.10
CA ASP A 201 -10.03 1.20 -1.46
C ASP A 201 -9.75 0.13 -2.52
N SER A 202 -10.39 0.22 -3.69
CA SER A 202 -10.20 -0.70 -4.83
C SER A 202 -8.75 -0.72 -5.33
N GLY A 203 -8.15 0.46 -5.51
CA GLY A 203 -6.76 0.57 -5.97
C GLY A 203 -5.76 0.16 -4.92
N ALA A 204 -5.97 0.53 -3.67
CA ALA A 204 -5.10 0.13 -2.57
C ALA A 204 -5.07 -1.39 -2.38
N TYR A 205 -6.24 -2.07 -2.46
CA TYR A 205 -6.32 -3.52 -2.30
C TYR A 205 -5.65 -4.28 -3.44
N ILE A 206 -5.98 -3.94 -4.69
CA ILE A 206 -5.44 -4.67 -5.84
C ILE A 206 -3.93 -4.45 -5.99
N LEU A 207 -3.45 -3.22 -5.77
CA LEU A 207 -2.03 -2.89 -5.89
C LEU A 207 -1.20 -3.57 -4.80
N SER A 208 -1.67 -3.53 -3.55
CA SER A 208 -0.96 -4.17 -2.44
C SER A 208 -0.94 -5.69 -2.54
N LEU A 209 -2.03 -6.32 -3.02
CA LEU A 209 -2.02 -7.75 -3.32
C LEU A 209 -0.97 -8.08 -4.38
N PHE A 210 -0.92 -7.31 -5.48
CA PHE A 210 0.08 -7.50 -6.52
C PHE A 210 1.51 -7.36 -5.98
N ILE A 211 1.80 -6.31 -5.21
CA ILE A 211 3.11 -6.11 -4.57
C ILE A 211 3.44 -7.29 -3.64
N GLY A 212 2.48 -7.71 -2.80
CA GLY A 212 2.69 -8.84 -1.87
C GLY A 212 3.08 -10.13 -2.60
N LEU A 213 2.38 -10.46 -3.68
CA LEU A 213 2.69 -11.63 -4.49
C LEU A 213 4.04 -11.52 -5.20
N THR A 214 4.32 -10.38 -5.83
CA THR A 214 5.62 -10.12 -6.47
C THR A 214 6.78 -10.30 -5.48
N LEU A 215 6.60 -9.88 -4.23
CA LEU A 215 7.63 -10.02 -3.19
C LEU A 215 7.75 -11.46 -2.68
N ILE A 216 6.65 -12.22 -2.61
CA ILE A 216 6.69 -13.65 -2.31
C ILE A 216 7.43 -14.40 -3.43
N ASP A 217 7.10 -14.12 -4.69
CA ASP A 217 7.77 -14.71 -5.86
C ASP A 217 9.26 -14.38 -5.87
N LEU A 218 9.63 -13.13 -5.60
CA LEU A 218 11.01 -12.68 -5.48
C LEU A 218 11.77 -13.49 -4.42
N SER A 219 11.14 -13.75 -3.28
CA SER A 219 11.71 -14.54 -2.18
C SER A 219 11.83 -16.04 -2.53
N ASN A 220 10.87 -16.58 -3.30
CA ASN A 220 10.89 -17.97 -3.76
C ASN A 220 11.96 -18.23 -4.84
N ILE A 221 12.15 -17.27 -5.76
CA ILE A 221 13.10 -17.41 -6.87
C ILE A 221 14.54 -17.22 -6.40
N ASN A 222 14.78 -16.36 -5.42
CA ASN A 222 16.13 -16.02 -4.98
C ASN A 222 16.33 -16.17 -3.47
N ASN A 223 16.72 -17.34 -3.03
CA ASN A 223 16.98 -17.67 -1.63
C ASN A 223 18.12 -16.85 -0.98
N LEU A 224 18.96 -16.16 -1.78
CA LEU A 224 20.00 -15.29 -1.25
C LEU A 224 19.40 -14.01 -0.64
N ILE A 225 18.27 -13.53 -1.16
CA ILE A 225 17.59 -12.37 -0.62
C ILE A 225 17.06 -12.68 0.78
N SER A 226 17.40 -11.82 1.74
CA SER A 226 16.90 -11.98 3.09
C SER A 226 15.38 -11.75 3.15
N PRO A 227 14.59 -12.62 3.82
CA PRO A 227 13.15 -12.38 4.02
C PRO A 227 12.89 -11.06 4.77
N TYR A 228 13.83 -10.63 5.60
CA TYR A 228 13.74 -9.34 6.30
C TYR A 228 13.96 -8.14 5.39
N PHE A 229 14.64 -8.30 4.24
CA PHE A 229 14.64 -7.29 3.19
C PHE A 229 13.25 -7.14 2.56
N ILE A 230 12.55 -8.25 2.33
CA ILE A 230 11.16 -8.25 1.85
C ILE A 230 10.25 -7.50 2.85
N ILE A 231 10.42 -7.76 4.15
CA ILE A 231 9.69 -7.04 5.19
C ILE A 231 9.98 -5.54 5.16
N LEU A 232 11.24 -5.13 4.94
CA LEU A 232 11.60 -3.72 4.82
C LEU A 232 10.94 -3.04 3.60
N LEU A 233 10.77 -3.75 2.48
CA LEU A 233 10.09 -3.21 1.29
C LEU A 233 8.62 -2.88 1.53
N VAL A 234 7.96 -3.51 2.49
CA VAL A 234 6.54 -3.26 2.86
C VAL A 234 6.39 -2.77 4.29
N TRP A 235 7.48 -2.38 4.91
CA TRP A 235 7.56 -1.99 6.32
C TRP A 235 6.50 -0.98 6.73
N TYR A 236 6.43 0.17 6.04
CA TYR A 236 5.62 1.29 6.50
C TYR A 236 4.12 0.98 6.53
N PRO A 237 3.48 0.50 5.45
CA PRO A 237 2.06 0.14 5.50
C PRO A 237 1.75 -0.95 6.52
N CYS A 238 2.58 -1.99 6.62
CA CYS A 238 2.35 -3.08 7.56
C CYS A 238 2.50 -2.62 9.02
N PHE A 239 3.56 -1.87 9.32
CA PHE A 239 3.83 -1.42 10.68
C PHE A 239 2.81 -0.36 11.15
N GLU A 240 2.40 0.56 10.28
CA GLU A 240 1.36 1.55 10.59
C GLU A 240 0.05 0.87 11.03
N LEU A 241 -0.38 -0.18 10.33
CA LEU A 241 -1.55 -0.97 10.72
C LEU A 241 -1.35 -1.65 12.07
N LEU A 242 -0.27 -2.42 12.23
CA LEU A 242 0.01 -3.19 13.45
C LEU A 242 0.13 -2.27 14.69
N PHE A 243 0.88 -1.17 14.56
CA PHE A 243 1.02 -0.18 15.62
C PHE A 243 -0.33 0.45 15.99
N SER A 244 -1.14 0.80 14.99
CA SER A 244 -2.47 1.35 15.23
C SER A 244 -3.38 0.36 15.96
N MET A 245 -3.33 -0.93 15.61
CA MET A 245 -4.09 -1.98 16.30
C MET A 245 -3.65 -2.11 17.76
N ILE A 246 -2.34 -2.19 18.04
CA ILE A 246 -1.79 -2.29 19.41
C ILE A 246 -2.20 -1.06 20.23
N ARG A 247 -2.04 0.14 19.67
CA ARG A 247 -2.40 1.40 20.33
C ARG A 247 -3.88 1.45 20.70
N ARG A 248 -4.77 1.09 19.77
CA ARG A 248 -6.22 1.07 19.99
C ARG A 248 -6.61 0.06 21.06
N PHE A 249 -6.03 -1.13 21.02
CA PHE A 249 -6.23 -2.15 22.04
C PHE A 249 -5.82 -1.63 23.43
N ALA A 250 -4.65 -0.99 23.55
CA ALA A 250 -4.16 -0.43 24.81
C ALA A 250 -5.02 0.75 25.32
N SER A 251 -5.72 1.46 24.42
CA SER A 251 -6.57 2.61 24.78
C SER A 251 -8.05 2.27 24.93
N ASN A 252 -8.44 0.98 24.85
CA ASN A 252 -9.83 0.50 24.86
C ASN A 252 -10.72 1.17 23.81
N ILE A 253 -10.14 1.58 22.67
CA ILE A 253 -10.87 2.18 21.54
C ILE A 253 -11.22 1.05 20.57
N TYR A 254 -12.50 0.99 20.17
CA TYR A 254 -12.93 -0.02 19.21
C TYR A 254 -12.23 0.15 17.85
N SER A 255 -11.78 -0.98 17.27
CA SER A 255 -11.01 -1.00 16.01
C SER A 255 -11.74 -0.42 14.79
N TYR A 256 -13.08 -0.29 14.85
CA TYR A 256 -13.93 0.22 13.76
C TYR A 256 -14.23 1.72 13.85
N GLU A 257 -13.81 2.40 14.94
CA GLU A 257 -13.97 3.83 15.02
C GLU A 257 -12.98 4.57 14.13
N PRO A 258 -13.37 5.68 13.48
CA PRO A 258 -12.45 6.51 12.71
C PRO A 258 -11.30 7.01 13.59
N ASP A 259 -10.09 6.78 13.13
CA ASP A 259 -8.87 7.19 13.81
C ASP A 259 -8.18 8.32 13.03
N THR A 260 -7.73 9.33 13.74
CA THR A 260 -6.99 10.47 13.18
C THR A 260 -5.57 10.57 13.74
N MET A 261 -5.12 9.49 14.43
CA MET A 261 -3.84 9.44 15.14
C MET A 261 -2.80 8.58 14.40
N HIS A 262 -2.95 8.42 13.08
CA HIS A 262 -1.94 7.81 12.24
C HIS A 262 -0.74 8.74 12.09
N LEU A 263 0.49 8.19 12.01
CA LEU A 263 1.72 9.00 11.92
C LEU A 263 1.65 9.99 10.75
N HIS A 264 1.24 9.54 9.58
CA HIS A 264 1.11 10.38 8.39
C HIS A 264 0.09 11.52 8.55
N GLN A 265 -1.01 11.27 9.27
CA GLN A 265 -2.03 12.30 9.55
C GLN A 265 -1.51 13.33 10.57
N MET A 266 -0.73 12.90 11.56
CA MET A 266 -0.09 13.80 12.53
C MET A 266 0.96 14.68 11.86
N ILE A 267 1.78 14.12 10.95
CA ILE A 267 2.73 14.90 10.16
C ILE A 267 2.00 15.93 9.29
N LEU A 268 0.93 15.53 8.60
CA LEU A 268 0.10 16.46 7.82
C LEU A 268 -0.48 17.58 8.68
N LYS A 269 -1.00 17.25 9.86
CA LYS A 269 -1.53 18.25 10.80
C LYS A 269 -0.43 19.22 11.24
N MET A 270 0.75 18.72 11.60
CA MET A 270 1.89 19.57 11.94
C MET A 270 2.30 20.51 10.80
N ILE A 271 2.28 20.04 9.55
CA ILE A 271 2.56 20.86 8.38
C ILE A 271 1.50 21.94 8.19
N ASN A 272 0.22 21.58 8.30
CA ASN A 272 -0.90 22.52 8.19
C ASN A 272 -0.84 23.63 9.25
N ASP A 273 -0.49 23.29 10.48
CA ASP A 273 -0.43 24.25 11.60
C ASP A 273 0.78 25.19 11.49
N ASN A 274 1.93 24.71 10.99
CA ASN A 274 3.18 25.49 10.95
C ASN A 274 3.43 26.24 9.65
N LEU A 275 3.16 25.63 8.49
CA LEU A 275 3.58 26.18 7.20
C LEU A 275 2.53 27.07 6.53
N LYS A 276 1.25 27.01 6.97
CA LYS A 276 0.13 27.83 6.45
C LYS A 276 0.09 27.97 4.92
N PHE A 277 0.56 26.96 4.17
CA PHE A 277 0.43 26.99 2.73
C PHE A 277 -1.04 27.06 2.33
N LYS A 278 -1.36 27.94 1.36
CA LYS A 278 -2.73 28.10 0.84
C LYS A 278 -3.24 26.84 0.12
N SER A 279 -2.36 25.96 -0.35
CA SER A 279 -2.70 24.75 -1.08
C SER A 279 -2.65 23.53 -0.19
N ASN A 280 -3.81 22.95 0.09
CA ASN A 280 -3.92 21.72 0.88
C ASN A 280 -3.22 20.52 0.18
N ASN A 281 -3.22 20.48 -1.16
CA ASN A 281 -2.56 19.41 -1.92
C ASN A 281 -1.03 19.45 -1.74
N LEU A 282 -0.45 20.63 -1.64
CA LEU A 282 0.99 20.77 -1.39
C LEU A 282 1.35 20.22 -0.01
N ASN A 283 0.52 20.44 0.99
CA ASN A 283 0.73 19.92 2.34
C ASN A 283 0.67 18.39 2.37
N HIS A 284 -0.28 17.79 1.63
CA HIS A 284 -0.35 16.34 1.45
C HIS A 284 0.91 15.79 0.76
N PHE A 285 1.35 16.43 -0.33
CA PHE A 285 2.56 16.06 -1.04
C PHE A 285 3.80 16.11 -0.13
N LEU A 286 3.96 17.18 0.65
CA LEU A 286 5.08 17.32 1.59
C LEU A 286 5.05 16.25 2.68
N ALA A 287 3.89 15.99 3.28
CA ALA A 287 3.74 14.97 4.31
C ALA A 287 4.10 13.57 3.77
N GLY A 288 3.58 13.21 2.60
CA GLY A 288 3.91 11.95 1.93
C GLY A 288 5.39 11.87 1.54
N SER A 289 5.98 12.98 1.05
CA SER A 289 7.37 13.02 0.64
C SER A 289 8.34 12.84 1.81
N ILE A 290 8.09 13.43 2.97
CA ILE A 290 8.93 13.25 4.17
C ILE A 290 9.00 11.77 4.56
N ILE A 291 7.87 11.09 4.60
CA ILE A 291 7.80 9.67 4.96
C ILE A 291 8.50 8.81 3.90
N ASN A 292 8.24 9.07 2.63
CA ASN A 292 8.79 8.29 1.53
C ASN A 292 10.30 8.48 1.36
N LEU A 293 10.82 9.68 1.57
CA LEU A 293 12.26 9.95 1.56
C LEU A 293 12.99 9.21 2.69
N TYR A 294 12.40 9.18 3.89
CA TYR A 294 12.95 8.39 4.98
C TYR A 294 12.98 6.90 4.63
N ASN A 295 11.87 6.35 4.13
CA ASN A 295 11.82 4.94 3.73
C ASN A 295 12.81 4.63 2.60
N LEU A 296 12.91 5.50 1.58
CA LEU A 296 13.87 5.36 0.49
C LEU A 296 15.32 5.32 1.01
N PHE A 297 15.67 6.20 1.95
CA PHE A 297 16.99 6.22 2.56
C PHE A 297 17.34 4.89 3.23
N ILE A 298 16.42 4.34 4.03
CA ILE A 298 16.60 3.04 4.69
C ILE A 298 16.71 1.90 3.65
N LEU A 299 15.89 1.93 2.61
CA LEU A 299 15.90 0.91 1.56
C LEU A 299 17.18 0.93 0.73
N ILE A 300 17.76 2.11 0.46
CA ILE A 300 19.07 2.23 -0.21
C ILE A 300 20.18 1.62 0.65
N ILE A 301 20.15 1.84 1.97
CA ILE A 301 21.10 1.17 2.88
C ILE A 301 20.89 -0.35 2.82
N ALA A 302 19.64 -0.81 2.88
CA ALA A 302 19.30 -2.23 2.87
C ALA A 302 19.77 -2.95 1.58
N LEU A 303 19.71 -2.28 0.41
CA LEU A 303 20.19 -2.85 -0.86
C LEU A 303 21.66 -3.25 -0.82
N ASN A 304 22.52 -2.52 -0.11
CA ASN A 304 23.94 -2.88 0.01
C ASN A 304 24.18 -4.16 0.84
N TYR A 305 23.18 -4.59 1.60
CA TYR A 305 23.28 -5.73 2.52
C TYR A 305 22.15 -6.74 2.35
N ILE A 306 21.57 -6.83 1.16
CA ILE A 306 20.34 -7.58 0.84
C ILE A 306 20.33 -9.03 1.37
N ASN A 307 21.52 -9.66 1.43
CA ASN A 307 21.69 -11.05 1.86
C ASN A 307 21.96 -11.20 3.36
N LYS A 308 22.24 -10.09 4.08
CA LYS A 308 22.69 -10.11 5.48
C LYS A 308 21.52 -9.93 6.45
N THR A 309 20.96 -11.03 6.91
CA THR A 309 19.81 -11.09 7.82
C THR A 309 19.98 -10.21 9.07
N ASN A 310 21.14 -10.26 9.73
CA ASN A 310 21.38 -9.49 10.96
C ASN A 310 21.30 -7.97 10.72
N ILE A 311 21.81 -7.49 9.59
CA ILE A 311 21.74 -6.07 9.22
C ILE A 311 20.29 -5.67 8.92
N MET A 312 19.53 -6.52 8.22
CA MET A 312 18.11 -6.27 7.96
C MET A 312 17.31 -6.17 9.26
N LEU A 313 17.55 -7.07 10.21
CA LEU A 313 16.93 -7.02 11.54
C LEU A 313 17.29 -5.73 12.28
N MET A 314 18.58 -5.31 12.28
CA MET A 314 18.97 -4.02 12.85
C MET A 314 18.23 -2.85 12.20
N LEU A 315 18.07 -2.81 10.90
CA LEU A 315 17.34 -1.76 10.20
C LEU A 315 15.85 -1.76 10.58
N ILE A 316 15.22 -2.93 10.71
CA ILE A 316 13.83 -3.05 11.18
C ILE A 316 13.70 -2.48 12.60
N PHE A 317 14.57 -2.89 13.53
CA PHE A 317 14.55 -2.36 14.90
C PHE A 317 14.78 -0.85 14.93
N THR A 318 15.71 -0.34 14.14
CA THR A 318 15.95 1.11 14.02
C THR A 318 14.69 1.82 13.53
N ASN A 319 13.99 1.28 12.52
CA ASN A 319 12.73 1.83 12.02
C ASN A 319 11.65 1.87 13.11
N ILE A 320 11.51 0.79 13.91
CA ILE A 320 10.56 0.75 15.02
C ILE A 320 10.86 1.86 16.03
N ILE A 321 12.10 2.00 16.43
CA ILE A 321 12.52 3.01 17.41
C ILE A 321 12.27 4.42 16.87
N VAL A 322 12.70 4.71 15.66
CA VAL A 322 12.52 6.02 15.02
C VAL A 322 11.03 6.36 14.89
N TYR A 323 10.22 5.40 14.44
CA TYR A 323 8.77 5.59 14.32
C TYR A 323 8.15 5.94 15.68
N ILE A 324 8.45 5.17 16.73
CA ILE A 324 7.90 5.39 18.07
C ILE A 324 8.31 6.76 18.61
N ILE A 325 9.59 7.15 18.46
CA ILE A 325 10.08 8.46 18.91
C ILE A 325 9.32 9.59 18.19
N ILE A 326 9.23 9.55 16.86
CA ILE A 326 8.53 10.58 16.09
C ILE A 326 7.05 10.60 16.49
N TYR A 327 6.43 9.43 16.63
CA TYR A 327 5.04 9.31 17.05
C TYR A 327 4.79 9.99 18.41
N VAL A 328 5.60 9.68 19.42
CA VAL A 328 5.46 10.23 20.79
C VAL A 328 5.64 11.74 20.78
N VAL A 329 6.67 12.25 20.08
CA VAL A 329 6.94 13.69 19.97
C VAL A 329 5.77 14.42 19.31
N LEU A 330 5.24 13.89 18.20
CA LEU A 330 4.10 14.50 17.51
C LEU A 330 2.83 14.41 18.36
N HIS A 331 2.59 13.30 19.02
CA HIS A 331 1.44 13.12 19.89
C HIS A 331 1.43 14.12 21.06
N GLN A 332 2.60 14.39 21.67
CA GLN A 332 2.72 15.39 22.73
C GLN A 332 2.47 16.83 22.21
N LYS A 333 3.03 17.16 21.03
CA LYS A 333 2.88 18.51 20.44
C LYS A 333 1.44 18.80 19.97
N LEU A 334 0.70 17.78 19.52
CA LEU A 334 -0.64 17.93 18.96
C LEU A 334 -1.75 17.73 20.00
N LYS A 335 -1.44 17.36 21.25
CA LYS A 335 -2.42 17.41 22.35
C LYS A 335 -2.83 18.86 22.54
N PRO A 336 -4.14 19.18 22.56
CA PRO A 336 -4.58 20.50 22.98
C PRO A 336 -4.07 20.72 24.42
N ASN A 337 -3.45 21.88 24.66
CA ASN A 337 -3.14 22.29 26.03
C ASN A 337 -4.45 22.23 26.84
N GLN A 338 -4.56 21.27 27.73
CA GLN A 338 -5.58 21.25 28.76
C GLN A 338 -5.15 22.33 29.77
N SER A 339 -5.45 23.58 29.45
CA SER A 339 -5.42 24.71 30.37
C SER A 339 -6.83 25.05 30.77
#